data_18367ec03a3432fab54882637e0f5ce2
#
_entry.id   18367ec03a3432fab54882637e0f5ce2
#
_cell.length_a   1.000
_cell.length_b   1.000
_cell.length_c   1.000
_cell.angle_alpha   90.00
_cell.angle_beta   90.00
_cell.angle_gamma   90.00
#
_symmetry.space_group_name_H-M   'P 1'
#
loop_
_entity.id
_entity.type
_entity.pdbx_description
1 polymer ?
#
loop_
_entity_poly.entity_id
_entity_poly.type
_entity_poly.pdbx_seq_one_letter_code
_entity_poly.pdbx_strand_id
1 'polypeptide(L)' 'MESIGVIRGMDSLGRVVIPRELRDLYKLEGQVEVVATAEGILIRNPQDVN' A
#
# COMPACT_ATOMS: atom_id res chain seq x y z
N MET A 1 8.74 -0.32 17.78
CA MET A 1 7.93 0.48 16.91
C MET A 1 6.59 -0.15 16.60
N GLU A 2 5.56 0.64 16.58
CA GLU A 2 4.22 0.09 16.41
C GLU A 2 3.79 0.16 14.96
N SER A 3 3.05 -0.85 14.60
CA SER A 3 2.39 -0.86 13.29
C SER A 3 0.99 -0.38 13.44
N ILE A 4 0.53 0.37 12.47
CA ILE A 4 -0.85 0.83 12.44
C ILE A 4 -1.56 0.09 11.34
N GLY A 5 -2.67 -0.54 11.72
CA GLY A 5 -3.43 -1.30 10.76
C GLY A 5 -4.78 -0.65 10.50
N VAL A 6 -5.18 -0.65 9.25
CA VAL A 6 -6.48 -0.16 8.84
C VAL A 6 -7.16 -1.26 8.06
N ILE A 7 -8.39 -1.58 8.46
CA ILE A 7 -9.14 -2.65 7.81
C ILE A 7 -9.97 -2.05 6.70
N ARG A 8 -9.80 -2.58 5.49
CA ARG A 8 -10.57 -2.15 4.33
C ARG A 8 -11.14 -3.37 3.64
N GLY A 9 -12.26 -3.18 2.96
CA GLY A 9 -12.87 -4.24 2.20
C GLY A 9 -12.22 -4.38 0.84
N MET A 10 -12.13 -5.61 0.36
CA MET A 10 -11.66 -5.88 -0.98
C MET A 10 -12.84 -6.37 -1.80
N ASP A 11 -13.00 -5.85 -3.02
CA ASP A 11 -14.13 -6.27 -3.86
C ASP A 11 -13.79 -7.56 -4.59
N SER A 12 -14.76 -8.03 -5.39
CA SER A 12 -14.59 -9.30 -6.07
C SER A 12 -13.53 -9.27 -7.16
N LEU A 13 -13.12 -8.10 -7.57
CA LEU A 13 -12.07 -7.95 -8.56
C LEU A 13 -10.70 -7.77 -7.92
N GLY A 14 -10.63 -7.86 -6.60
CA GLY A 14 -9.35 -7.74 -5.91
C GLY A 14 -8.90 -6.30 -5.68
N ARG A 15 -9.84 -5.35 -5.74
CA ARG A 15 -9.49 -3.95 -5.55
C ARG A 15 -9.74 -3.53 -4.12
N VAL A 16 -8.84 -2.73 -3.61
CA VAL A 16 -8.95 -2.20 -2.26
C VAL A 16 -8.48 -0.74 -2.29
N VAL A 17 -9.14 0.10 -1.51
CA VAL A 17 -8.78 1.52 -1.46
C VAL A 17 -7.76 1.71 -0.35
N ILE A 18 -6.61 2.27 -0.71
CA ILE A 18 -5.60 2.60 0.27
C ILE A 18 -6.00 3.90 0.96
N PRO A 19 -6.03 3.94 2.29
CA PRO A 19 -6.41 5.16 3.01
C PRO A 19 -5.56 6.34 2.59
N ARG A 20 -6.20 7.50 2.52
CA ARG A 20 -5.53 8.69 2.05
C ARG A 20 -4.32 9.05 2.89
N GLU A 21 -4.41 8.87 4.20
CA GLU A 21 -3.29 9.20 5.08
C GLU A 21 -2.05 8.38 4.72
N LEU A 22 -2.26 7.11 4.37
CA LEU A 22 -1.13 6.26 4.01
C LEU A 22 -0.60 6.62 2.64
N ARG A 23 -1.49 6.99 1.72
CA ARG A 23 -1.05 7.42 0.40
C ARG A 23 -0.18 8.67 0.50
N ASP A 24 -0.59 9.60 1.36
CA ASP A 24 0.18 10.84 1.54
C ASP A 24 1.51 10.56 2.22
N LEU A 25 1.47 9.71 3.23
CA LEU A 25 2.67 9.43 4.01
C LEU A 25 3.76 8.79 3.16
N TYR A 26 3.39 7.89 2.28
CA TYR A 26 4.34 7.15 1.45
C TYR A 26 4.36 7.60 0.01
N LYS A 27 3.65 8.68 -0.30
CA LYS A 27 3.63 9.29 -1.62
C LYS A 27 3.21 8.32 -2.69
N LEU A 28 2.14 7.61 -2.41
CA LEU A 28 1.59 6.62 -3.33
C LEU A 28 0.64 7.31 -4.28
N GLU A 29 1.10 7.52 -5.49
CA GLU A 29 0.36 8.31 -6.45
C GLU A 29 0.77 7.87 -7.85
N GLY A 30 -0.21 7.74 -8.74
CA GLY A 30 0.08 7.26 -10.08
C GLY A 30 0.43 5.79 -10.06
N GLN A 31 1.70 5.48 -10.14
CA GLN A 31 2.18 4.11 -10.14
C GLN A 31 2.64 3.70 -8.77
N VAL A 32 2.37 2.47 -8.41
CA VAL A 32 2.85 1.90 -7.17
C VAL A 32 3.43 0.53 -7.48
N GLU A 33 4.36 0.11 -6.65
CA GLU A 33 4.96 -1.22 -6.78
C GLU A 33 4.36 -2.13 -5.72
N VAL A 34 3.95 -3.32 -6.12
CA VAL A 34 3.35 -4.29 -5.22
C VAL A 34 4.33 -5.43 -5.06
N VAL A 35 4.77 -5.68 -3.84
CA VAL A 35 5.83 -6.64 -3.56
C VAL A 35 5.32 -7.68 -2.59
N ALA A 36 5.54 -8.95 -2.91
CA ALA A 36 5.18 -10.05 -2.00
C ALA A 36 6.25 -10.19 -0.95
N THR A 37 5.83 -10.28 0.31
CA THR A 37 6.76 -10.48 1.42
C THR A 37 6.27 -11.63 2.26
N ALA A 38 7.08 -12.02 3.23
CA ALA A 38 6.70 -13.13 4.11
C ALA A 38 5.47 -12.78 4.94
N GLU A 39 5.26 -11.52 5.26
CA GLU A 39 4.13 -11.11 6.07
C GLU A 39 2.91 -10.73 5.24
N GLY A 40 3.06 -10.57 3.95
CA GLY A 40 1.96 -10.15 3.12
C GLY A 40 2.45 -9.33 1.95
N ILE A 41 1.64 -8.40 1.51
CA ILE A 41 1.95 -7.58 0.37
C ILE A 41 2.38 -6.20 0.83
N LEU A 42 3.50 -5.73 0.28
CA LEU A 42 4.01 -4.39 0.51
C LEU A 42 3.71 -3.54 -0.71
N ILE A 43 3.15 -2.37 -0.49
CA ILE A 43 2.89 -1.42 -1.57
C ILE A 43 3.76 -0.20 -1.33
N ARG A 44 4.52 0.20 -2.34
CA ARG A 44 5.46 1.29 -2.16
C ARG A 44 5.57 2.13 -3.42
N ASN A 45 6.15 3.30 -3.25
CA ASN A 45 6.42 4.21 -4.35
C ASN A 45 7.63 3.68 -5.11
N PRO A 46 7.51 3.38 -6.39
CA PRO A 46 8.62 2.80 -7.13
C PRO A 46 9.78 3.76 -7.33
N GLN A 47 9.55 5.04 -7.12
CA GLN A 47 10.61 6.01 -7.35
C GLN A 47 11.65 6.07 -6.28
N ASP A 48 11.42 5.39 -5.19
CA ASP A 48 12.39 5.36 -4.12
C ASP A 48 13.57 4.50 -4.46
N VAL A 49 13.52 3.85 -5.58
CA VAL A 49 14.53 2.89 -5.91
C VAL A 49 15.87 3.51 -6.19
N ASN A 50 15.89 4.75 -6.49
CA ASN A 50 17.17 5.37 -6.81
C ASN A 50 18.06 5.60 -5.63
#